data_710775e52d0b261038fbf3f993ee800b
#
_entry.id   710775e52d0b261038fbf3f993ee800b
#
_cell.length_a   1.000
_cell.length_b   1.000
_cell.length_c   1.000
_cell.angle_alpha   90.00
_cell.angle_beta   90.00
_cell.angle_gamma   90.00
#
_symmetry.space_group_name_H-M   'P 1'
#
loop_
_entity.id
_entity.type
_entity.pdbx_description
1 polymer ?
#
loop_
_entity_poly.entity_id
_entity_poly.type
_entity_poly.pdbx_seq_one_letter_code
_entity_poly.pdbx_strand_id
1 'polypeptide(L)'
;VSTSTTSTDIPAATTRSPLIGWLAVVSVMLGIFSIVTAEILPIGLLTAIGSDFEISDGAAGLMMTMPGILAAVAAPAVTVATGRLDRRWMLCALMLLLAVANFLAAAATSYWVMVVSRVLVGLVIGGFWSIGAGLAARLVRRERAGTATAVIFSAVPLGSVLGVPAGTLVGHLAGWRAAFVIMGALTVAVLLSLIVLLPPLPAEQATRLRVLTGLLRDRGVRAGLVLTFLVVLAHFGTYTYVTPFLQQVTGASPAVITTFLLVYGVAGIAGNFVAGATATRALGATFAVSGGLIAFATLLLPVLGTSHLGALALLVVWGLAYGAVPVCSQTWFAASAPHAAEAATILFTSSFQATIAAGALLGGVVVDAASPSAVMALGGAVAVLMALCAWAAARPDGRARWPRRVST
;
A
#
# COMPACT_ATOMS: atom_id res chain seq x y z
N VAL A 1 -38.16 51.69 11.56
CA VAL A 1 -37.58 50.56 12.30
C VAL A 1 -36.40 50.06 11.48
N SER A 2 -35.19 50.47 11.93
CA SER A 2 -33.90 50.16 11.27
C SER A 2 -33.43 48.82 11.79
N THR A 3 -33.45 47.78 10.94
CA THR A 3 -32.86 46.46 11.24
C THR A 3 -31.37 46.51 10.96
N SER A 4 -30.55 46.62 11.99
CA SER A 4 -29.11 46.44 11.93
C SER A 4 -28.80 44.94 11.74
N THR A 5 -28.37 44.58 10.53
CA THR A 5 -27.74 43.30 10.26
C THR A 5 -26.32 43.25 10.85
N THR A 6 -26.19 42.60 11.98
CA THR A 6 -24.89 42.25 12.55
C THR A 6 -24.23 41.22 11.59
N SER A 7 -23.28 41.68 10.79
CA SER A 7 -22.37 40.84 10.07
C SER A 7 -21.49 40.08 11.08
N THR A 8 -21.73 38.82 11.27
CA THR A 8 -20.79 37.93 11.98
C THR A 8 -19.53 37.85 11.14
N ASP A 9 -18.50 38.57 11.55
CA ASP A 9 -17.14 38.44 11.03
C ASP A 9 -16.68 36.97 11.26
N ILE A 10 -16.70 36.19 10.21
CA ILE A 10 -16.01 34.92 10.17
C ILE A 10 -14.51 35.24 10.27
N PRO A 11 -13.80 34.75 11.30
CA PRO A 11 -12.38 35.03 11.43
C PRO A 11 -11.67 34.64 10.14
N ALA A 12 -11.04 35.61 9.49
CA ALA A 12 -10.24 35.42 8.31
C ALA A 12 -9.19 34.33 8.61
N ALA A 13 -9.26 33.23 7.89
CA ALA A 13 -8.23 32.17 7.94
C ALA A 13 -6.88 32.87 7.79
N THR A 14 -6.01 32.74 8.78
CA THR A 14 -4.67 33.30 8.78
C THR A 14 -4.00 32.93 7.47
N THR A 15 -3.73 33.90 6.61
CA THR A 15 -3.14 33.72 5.28
C THR A 15 -1.67 33.32 5.45
N ARG A 16 -1.46 32.01 5.68
CA ARG A 16 -0.10 31.46 5.64
C ARG A 16 0.46 31.64 4.22
N SER A 17 1.76 31.94 4.14
CA SER A 17 2.45 31.99 2.85
C SER A 17 2.14 30.73 2.01
N PRO A 18 1.82 30.88 0.72
CA PRO A 18 1.59 29.70 -0.16
C PRO A 18 2.72 28.68 -0.12
N LEU A 19 3.95 29.14 0.11
CA LEU A 19 5.13 28.29 0.25
C LEU A 19 5.01 27.33 1.45
N ILE A 20 4.57 27.84 2.62
CA ILE A 20 4.41 27.02 3.82
C ILE A 20 3.34 25.94 3.60
N GLY A 21 2.25 26.27 2.90
CA GLY A 21 1.21 25.30 2.54
C GLY A 21 1.76 24.16 1.67
N TRP A 22 2.58 24.47 0.66
CA TRP A 22 3.20 23.47 -0.20
C TRP A 22 4.28 22.66 0.52
N LEU A 23 5.07 23.26 1.41
CA LEU A 23 6.01 22.53 2.25
C LEU A 23 5.29 21.54 3.18
N ALA A 24 4.13 21.91 3.72
CA ALA A 24 3.29 21.00 4.51
C ALA A 24 2.77 19.83 3.64
N VAL A 25 2.35 20.09 2.39
CA VAL A 25 1.95 19.05 1.43
C VAL A 25 3.10 18.06 1.17
N VAL A 26 4.31 18.58 0.91
CA VAL A 26 5.51 17.74 0.70
C VAL A 26 5.85 16.94 1.97
N SER A 27 5.71 17.54 3.15
CA SER A 27 5.96 16.82 4.42
C SER A 27 4.98 15.66 4.62
N VAL A 28 3.70 15.84 4.29
CA VAL A 28 2.70 14.76 4.33
C VAL A 28 3.01 13.69 3.28
N MET A 29 3.40 14.10 2.06
CA MET A 29 3.85 13.19 1.00
C MET A 29 5.02 12.32 1.48
N LEU A 30 6.07 12.93 2.08
CA LEU A 30 7.21 12.21 2.63
C LEU A 30 6.82 11.29 3.80
N GLY A 31 5.79 11.66 4.57
CA GLY A 31 5.21 10.80 5.60
C GLY A 31 4.62 9.51 5.00
N ILE A 32 3.81 9.63 3.95
CA ILE A 32 3.26 8.46 3.23
C ILE A 32 4.40 7.64 2.62
N PHE A 33 5.35 8.29 1.97
CA PHE A 33 6.53 7.62 1.40
C PHE A 33 7.27 6.80 2.46
N SER A 34 7.51 7.37 3.65
CA SER A 34 8.17 6.66 4.76
C SER A 34 7.36 5.47 5.24
N ILE A 35 6.03 5.59 5.33
CA ILE A 35 5.14 4.49 5.75
C ILE A 35 5.18 3.36 4.72
N VAL A 36 4.94 3.66 3.45
CA VAL A 36 4.90 2.65 2.38
C VAL A 36 6.25 1.98 2.22
N THR A 37 7.34 2.75 2.26
CA THR A 37 8.69 2.20 2.19
C THR A 37 8.99 1.30 3.39
N ALA A 38 8.69 1.73 4.62
CA ALA A 38 8.91 0.92 5.83
C ALA A 38 8.08 -0.37 5.83
N GLU A 39 6.89 -0.36 5.21
CA GLU A 39 6.04 -1.54 5.06
C GLU A 39 6.70 -2.60 4.19
N ILE A 40 7.19 -2.24 3.00
CA ILE A 40 7.66 -3.21 2.00
C ILE A 40 9.18 -3.44 2.01
N LEU A 41 9.95 -2.59 2.70
CA LEU A 41 11.41 -2.69 2.85
C LEU A 41 11.89 -4.11 3.22
N PRO A 42 11.24 -4.84 4.14
CA PRO A 42 11.66 -6.19 4.51
C PRO A 42 11.67 -7.19 3.35
N ILE A 43 10.87 -6.99 2.29
CA ILE A 43 10.85 -7.86 1.10
C ILE A 43 12.24 -7.95 0.47
N GLY A 44 12.92 -6.80 0.34
CA GLY A 44 14.26 -6.73 -0.21
C GLY A 44 15.38 -7.23 0.73
N LEU A 45 15.06 -7.34 2.01
CA LEU A 45 16.00 -7.72 3.08
C LEU A 45 15.70 -9.10 3.67
N LEU A 46 14.67 -9.80 3.17
CA LEU A 46 14.08 -10.98 3.79
C LEU A 46 15.13 -12.06 4.05
N THR A 47 15.91 -12.42 3.05
CA THR A 47 16.97 -13.45 3.18
C THR A 47 18.13 -13.00 4.05
N ALA A 48 18.52 -11.72 3.99
CA ALA A 48 19.59 -11.19 4.85
C ALA A 48 19.21 -11.21 6.34
N ILE A 49 17.96 -10.85 6.64
CA ILE A 49 17.41 -10.89 8.02
C ILE A 49 17.22 -12.35 8.45
N GLY A 50 16.66 -13.20 7.59
CA GLY A 50 16.47 -14.61 7.86
C GLY A 50 17.79 -15.31 8.20
N SER A 51 18.84 -15.05 7.44
CA SER A 51 20.18 -15.58 7.67
C SER A 51 20.80 -15.08 8.98
N ASP A 52 20.64 -13.79 9.33
CA ASP A 52 21.22 -13.20 10.56
C ASP A 52 20.58 -13.75 11.84
N PHE A 53 19.28 -14.08 11.79
CA PHE A 53 18.53 -14.66 12.91
C PHE A 53 18.39 -16.18 12.82
N GLU A 54 19.01 -16.84 11.84
CA GLU A 54 18.95 -18.30 11.62
C GLU A 54 17.52 -18.85 11.55
N ILE A 55 16.64 -18.16 10.82
CA ILE A 55 15.22 -18.53 10.63
C ILE A 55 14.91 -18.83 9.16
N SER A 56 13.82 -19.56 8.91
CA SER A 56 13.36 -19.88 7.56
C SER A 56 12.84 -18.64 6.82
N ASP A 57 12.78 -18.70 5.49
CA ASP A 57 12.21 -17.66 4.64
C ASP A 57 10.73 -17.41 4.98
N GLY A 58 9.97 -18.46 5.30
CA GLY A 58 8.58 -18.35 5.73
C GLY A 58 8.43 -17.66 7.08
N ALA A 59 9.28 -18.01 8.06
CA ALA A 59 9.31 -17.32 9.34
C ALA A 59 9.68 -15.84 9.16
N ALA A 60 10.65 -15.52 8.31
CA ALA A 60 11.01 -14.15 7.97
C ALA A 60 9.84 -13.38 7.32
N GLY A 61 8.95 -14.06 6.60
CA GLY A 61 7.71 -13.50 6.03
C GLY A 61 6.73 -12.91 7.06
N LEU A 62 6.85 -13.25 8.35
CA LEU A 62 6.07 -12.61 9.42
C LEU A 62 6.31 -11.09 9.51
N MET A 63 7.45 -10.61 9.01
CA MET A 63 7.73 -9.17 8.88
C MET A 63 6.73 -8.45 7.98
N MET A 64 6.08 -9.16 7.06
CA MET A 64 5.02 -8.65 6.20
C MET A 64 3.63 -8.98 6.74
N THR A 65 3.48 -10.12 7.40
CA THR A 65 2.22 -10.58 7.98
C THR A 65 1.76 -9.69 9.13
N MET A 66 2.64 -9.39 10.08
CA MET A 66 2.28 -8.64 11.29
C MET A 66 1.78 -7.22 11.00
N PRO A 67 2.45 -6.40 10.17
CA PRO A 67 1.91 -5.08 9.83
C PRO A 67 0.52 -5.14 9.20
N GLY A 68 0.28 -6.09 8.28
CA GLY A 68 -1.00 -6.24 7.61
C GLY A 68 -2.15 -6.58 8.56
N ILE A 69 -1.95 -7.52 9.50
CA ILE A 69 -2.95 -7.85 10.52
C ILE A 69 -3.27 -6.63 11.37
N LEU A 70 -2.23 -5.96 11.88
CA LEU A 70 -2.43 -4.80 12.76
C LEU A 70 -3.05 -3.62 12.01
N ALA A 71 -2.65 -3.36 10.78
CA ALA A 71 -3.24 -2.31 9.95
C ALA A 71 -4.72 -2.57 9.65
N ALA A 72 -5.10 -3.81 9.35
CA ALA A 72 -6.49 -4.19 9.11
C ALA A 72 -7.41 -3.91 10.31
N VAL A 73 -6.90 -4.14 11.53
CA VAL A 73 -7.64 -3.89 12.78
C VAL A 73 -7.53 -2.42 13.20
N ALA A 74 -6.35 -1.83 13.06
CA ALA A 74 -6.11 -0.45 13.49
C ALA A 74 -6.88 0.58 12.65
N ALA A 75 -7.07 0.35 11.34
CA ALA A 75 -7.77 1.31 10.49
C ALA A 75 -9.19 1.64 10.99
N PRO A 76 -10.10 0.69 11.23
CA PRO A 76 -11.40 0.98 11.81
C PRO A 76 -11.32 1.44 13.27
N ALA A 77 -10.42 0.87 14.07
CA ALA A 77 -10.28 1.22 15.49
C ALA A 77 -9.82 2.66 15.70
N VAL A 78 -8.79 3.09 14.98
CA VAL A 78 -8.27 4.47 15.04
C VAL A 78 -9.31 5.46 14.54
N THR A 79 -10.05 5.15 13.46
CA THR A 79 -11.11 6.02 12.95
C THR A 79 -12.17 6.31 14.03
N VAL A 80 -12.56 5.30 14.81
CA VAL A 80 -13.55 5.46 15.87
C VAL A 80 -12.99 6.16 17.10
N ALA A 81 -11.78 5.75 17.55
CA ALA A 81 -11.19 6.24 18.79
C ALA A 81 -10.73 7.70 18.70
N THR A 82 -10.34 8.15 17.51
CA THR A 82 -9.66 9.45 17.32
C THR A 82 -10.54 10.52 16.68
N GLY A 83 -11.85 10.29 16.60
CA GLY A 83 -12.80 11.21 15.97
C GLY A 83 -12.83 12.63 16.56
N ARG A 84 -12.20 12.86 17.72
CA ARG A 84 -12.13 14.17 18.41
C ARG A 84 -10.71 14.75 18.49
N LEU A 85 -9.69 14.00 18.08
CA LEU A 85 -8.29 14.45 18.18
C LEU A 85 -7.89 15.31 16.98
N ASP A 86 -7.07 16.32 17.21
CA ASP A 86 -6.47 17.12 16.14
C ASP A 86 -5.57 16.23 15.27
N ARG A 87 -5.84 16.25 13.96
CA ARG A 87 -5.15 15.43 12.96
C ARG A 87 -3.65 15.70 12.88
N ARG A 88 -3.22 16.94 13.19
CA ARG A 88 -1.80 17.28 13.27
C ARG A 88 -1.07 16.41 14.30
N TRP A 89 -1.59 16.39 15.54
CA TRP A 89 -0.95 15.64 16.62
C TRP A 89 -1.01 14.13 16.39
N MET A 90 -2.09 13.66 15.76
CA MET A 90 -2.18 12.26 15.34
C MET A 90 -1.10 11.89 14.32
N LEU A 91 -0.90 12.71 13.28
CA LEU A 91 0.14 12.47 12.29
C LEU A 91 1.54 12.51 12.92
N CYS A 92 1.80 13.46 13.81
CA CYS A 92 3.07 13.53 14.54
C CYS A 92 3.28 12.27 15.43
N ALA A 93 2.26 11.82 16.14
CA ALA A 93 2.33 10.60 16.96
C ALA A 93 2.59 9.34 16.12
N LEU A 94 1.93 9.23 14.96
CA LEU A 94 2.15 8.12 14.03
C LEU A 94 3.57 8.14 13.44
N MET A 95 4.12 9.32 13.09
CA MET A 95 5.50 9.43 12.62
C MET A 95 6.51 9.13 13.73
N LEU A 96 6.25 9.58 14.96
CA LEU A 96 7.08 9.19 16.11
C LEU A 96 7.08 7.66 16.30
N LEU A 97 5.91 7.03 16.25
CA LEU A 97 5.77 5.59 16.38
C LEU A 97 6.50 4.85 15.25
N LEU A 98 6.45 5.37 14.01
CA LEU A 98 7.19 4.81 12.87
C LEU A 98 8.70 4.94 13.06
N ALA A 99 9.19 6.09 13.55
CA ALA A 99 10.61 6.29 13.84
C ALA A 99 11.09 5.28 14.90
N VAL A 100 10.33 5.15 16.01
CA VAL A 100 10.61 4.17 17.06
C VAL A 100 10.62 2.75 16.49
N ALA A 101 9.65 2.39 15.65
CA ALA A 101 9.59 1.08 15.02
C ALA A 101 10.83 0.81 14.16
N ASN A 102 11.27 1.77 13.34
CA ASN A 102 12.46 1.59 12.50
C ASN A 102 13.75 1.47 13.33
N PHE A 103 13.94 2.30 14.37
CA PHE A 103 15.11 2.17 15.23
C PHE A 103 15.08 0.90 16.08
N LEU A 104 13.89 0.45 16.51
CA LEU A 104 13.73 -0.83 17.21
C LEU A 104 14.11 -2.00 16.29
N ALA A 105 13.71 -1.94 15.00
CA ALA A 105 14.13 -2.94 14.01
C ALA A 105 15.65 -2.95 13.82
N ALA A 106 16.27 -1.77 13.68
CA ALA A 106 17.72 -1.64 13.54
C ALA A 106 18.49 -2.18 14.74
N ALA A 107 17.96 -1.97 15.95
CA ALA A 107 18.56 -2.42 17.21
C ALA A 107 18.16 -3.86 17.60
N ALA A 108 17.41 -4.58 16.75
CA ALA A 108 16.91 -5.91 17.08
C ALA A 108 18.06 -6.89 17.31
N THR A 109 18.10 -7.47 18.52
CA THR A 109 19.01 -8.53 18.94
C THR A 109 18.42 -9.93 18.81
N SER A 110 17.09 -10.00 18.64
CA SER A 110 16.35 -11.23 18.37
C SER A 110 15.25 -10.97 17.35
N TYR A 111 14.81 -12.01 16.65
CA TYR A 111 13.75 -11.90 15.64
C TYR A 111 12.43 -11.40 16.23
N TRP A 112 12.10 -11.73 17.48
CA TRP A 112 10.88 -11.25 18.13
C TRP A 112 10.86 -9.73 18.33
N VAL A 113 12.00 -9.10 18.59
CA VAL A 113 12.12 -7.63 18.64
C VAL A 113 11.81 -7.03 17.26
N MET A 114 12.31 -7.68 16.19
CA MET A 114 11.96 -7.31 14.82
C MET A 114 10.44 -7.42 14.60
N VAL A 115 9.80 -8.52 14.99
CA VAL A 115 8.34 -8.72 14.86
C VAL A 115 7.57 -7.64 15.61
N VAL A 116 7.97 -7.28 16.84
CA VAL A 116 7.36 -6.19 17.61
C VAL A 116 7.46 -4.86 16.84
N SER A 117 8.60 -4.57 16.23
CA SER A 117 8.72 -3.36 15.40
C SER A 117 7.71 -3.36 14.24
N ARG A 118 7.44 -4.52 13.64
CA ARG A 118 6.46 -4.67 12.55
C ARG A 118 5.02 -4.46 13.02
N VAL A 119 4.69 -4.88 14.24
CA VAL A 119 3.40 -4.57 14.90
C VAL A 119 3.20 -3.06 14.99
N LEU A 120 4.21 -2.31 15.42
CA LEU A 120 4.14 -0.85 15.49
C LEU A 120 3.95 -0.21 14.11
N VAL A 121 4.64 -0.70 13.07
CA VAL A 121 4.43 -0.27 11.68
C VAL A 121 2.97 -0.48 11.25
N GLY A 122 2.38 -1.62 11.58
CA GLY A 122 0.98 -1.91 11.26
C GLY A 122 -0.01 -0.93 11.90
N LEU A 123 0.21 -0.55 13.16
CA LEU A 123 -0.58 0.49 13.82
C LEU A 123 -0.47 1.84 13.10
N VAL A 124 0.72 2.19 12.63
CA VAL A 124 0.96 3.42 11.86
C VAL A 124 0.21 3.39 10.53
N ILE A 125 0.29 2.28 9.78
CA ILE A 125 -0.41 2.12 8.49
C ILE A 125 -1.90 2.31 8.70
N GLY A 126 -2.52 1.54 9.60
CA GLY A 126 -3.95 1.63 9.87
C GLY A 126 -4.40 3.01 10.34
N GLY A 127 -3.61 3.63 11.24
CA GLY A 127 -3.87 4.98 11.74
C GLY A 127 -3.78 6.05 10.66
N PHE A 128 -2.77 5.99 9.81
CA PHE A 128 -2.54 7.00 8.78
C PHE A 128 -3.63 6.99 7.70
N TRP A 129 -3.95 5.82 7.16
CA TRP A 129 -4.98 5.69 6.11
C TRP A 129 -6.38 6.09 6.58
N SER A 130 -6.64 6.05 7.90
CA SER A 130 -7.89 6.52 8.47
C SER A 130 -8.04 8.06 8.48
N ILE A 131 -6.93 8.81 8.31
CA ILE A 131 -6.87 10.26 8.46
C ILE A 131 -6.58 10.96 7.13
N GLY A 132 -5.84 10.30 6.24
CA GLY A 132 -5.15 10.94 5.10
C GLY A 132 -6.06 11.49 4.00
N ALA A 133 -7.29 11.03 3.87
CA ALA A 133 -8.12 11.27 2.69
C ALA A 133 -8.60 12.72 2.49
N GLY A 134 -8.53 13.59 3.47
CA GLY A 134 -9.01 14.99 3.36
C GLY A 134 -7.95 16.07 3.56
N LEU A 135 -6.69 15.68 3.86
CA LEU A 135 -5.67 16.61 4.32
C LEU A 135 -5.27 17.66 3.27
N ALA A 136 -5.19 17.27 2.00
CA ALA A 136 -4.71 18.15 0.94
C ALA A 136 -5.53 19.44 0.81
N ALA A 137 -6.86 19.33 0.86
CA ALA A 137 -7.78 20.48 0.74
C ALA A 137 -7.67 21.47 1.91
N ARG A 138 -7.06 21.06 3.03
CA ARG A 138 -6.88 21.87 4.24
C ARG A 138 -5.53 22.57 4.31
N LEU A 139 -4.59 22.22 3.42
CA LEU A 139 -3.22 22.72 3.42
C LEU A 139 -2.97 23.80 2.37
N VAL A 140 -3.74 23.79 1.29
CA VAL A 140 -3.61 24.73 0.17
C VAL A 140 -4.95 25.37 -0.19
N ARG A 141 -4.92 26.39 -1.06
CA ARG A 141 -6.14 27.03 -1.58
C ARG A 141 -7.00 26.01 -2.34
N ARG A 142 -8.31 26.19 -2.31
CA ARG A 142 -9.31 25.26 -2.86
C ARG A 142 -9.06 24.91 -4.33
N GLU A 143 -8.61 25.89 -5.12
CA GLU A 143 -8.29 25.72 -6.56
C GLU A 143 -7.10 24.77 -6.79
N ARG A 144 -6.21 24.62 -5.81
CA ARG A 144 -5.01 23.77 -5.88
C ARG A 144 -5.14 22.46 -5.08
N ALA A 145 -6.28 22.20 -4.46
CA ALA A 145 -6.50 21.03 -3.63
C ALA A 145 -6.30 19.71 -4.43
N GLY A 146 -6.77 19.66 -5.68
CA GLY A 146 -6.56 18.48 -6.55
C GLY A 146 -5.09 18.20 -6.83
N THR A 147 -4.30 19.25 -7.14
CA THR A 147 -2.85 19.10 -7.34
C THR A 147 -2.15 18.66 -6.07
N ALA A 148 -2.50 19.22 -4.92
CA ALA A 148 -1.94 18.84 -3.64
C ALA A 148 -2.27 17.38 -3.27
N THR A 149 -3.49 16.92 -3.55
CA THR A 149 -3.88 15.52 -3.40
C THR A 149 -3.02 14.61 -4.29
N ALA A 150 -2.82 14.98 -5.55
CA ALA A 150 -1.97 14.21 -6.47
C ALA A 150 -0.52 14.11 -5.97
N VAL A 151 0.05 15.23 -5.47
CA VAL A 151 1.40 15.24 -4.87
C VAL A 151 1.47 14.32 -3.65
N ILE A 152 0.53 14.43 -2.72
CA ILE A 152 0.50 13.58 -1.51
C ILE A 152 0.45 12.09 -1.90
N PHE A 153 -0.46 11.72 -2.80
CA PHE A 153 -0.65 10.31 -3.18
C PHE A 153 0.43 9.77 -4.13
N SER A 154 1.24 10.63 -4.79
CA SER A 154 2.40 10.18 -5.56
C SER A 154 3.45 9.46 -4.70
N ALA A 155 3.41 9.67 -3.38
CA ALA A 155 4.25 8.96 -2.42
C ALA A 155 4.03 7.44 -2.44
N VAL A 156 2.81 6.96 -2.73
CA VAL A 156 2.48 5.54 -2.74
C VAL A 156 3.26 4.79 -3.83
N PRO A 157 3.13 5.15 -5.13
CA PRO A 157 3.92 4.50 -6.16
C PRO A 157 5.43 4.73 -5.99
N LEU A 158 5.87 5.92 -5.53
CA LEU A 158 7.29 6.17 -5.28
C LEU A 158 7.84 5.25 -4.18
N GLY A 159 7.13 5.12 -3.04
CA GLY A 159 7.52 4.20 -1.97
C GLY A 159 7.52 2.75 -2.43
N SER A 160 6.51 2.34 -3.19
CA SER A 160 6.42 0.97 -3.72
C SER A 160 7.53 0.63 -4.71
N VAL A 161 7.95 1.59 -5.55
CA VAL A 161 9.00 1.39 -6.54
C VAL A 161 10.39 1.42 -5.93
N LEU A 162 10.64 2.35 -5.02
CA LEU A 162 11.98 2.58 -4.45
C LEU A 162 12.23 1.77 -3.18
N GLY A 163 11.19 1.41 -2.43
CA GLY A 163 11.33 0.81 -1.10
C GLY A 163 12.12 -0.50 -1.11
N VAL A 164 11.72 -1.45 -1.94
CA VAL A 164 12.38 -2.76 -2.01
C VAL A 164 13.77 -2.67 -2.62
N PRO A 165 14.00 -2.01 -3.78
CA PRO A 165 15.33 -1.84 -4.34
C PRO A 165 16.31 -1.07 -3.44
N ALA A 166 15.81 0.01 -2.79
CA ALA A 166 16.64 0.76 -1.85
C ALA A 166 17.04 -0.10 -0.65
N GLY A 167 16.11 -0.90 -0.13
CA GLY A 167 16.40 -1.86 0.93
C GLY A 167 17.46 -2.86 0.53
N THR A 168 17.32 -3.49 -0.64
CA THR A 168 18.28 -4.45 -1.18
C THR A 168 19.65 -3.81 -1.36
N LEU A 169 19.70 -2.61 -1.94
CA LEU A 169 20.95 -1.88 -2.16
C LEU A 169 21.66 -1.53 -0.85
N VAL A 170 20.95 -0.89 0.09
CA VAL A 170 21.53 -0.51 1.40
C VAL A 170 21.92 -1.75 2.19
N GLY A 171 21.07 -2.78 2.16
CA GLY A 171 21.35 -4.05 2.81
C GLY A 171 22.62 -4.73 2.30
N HIS A 172 22.89 -4.64 1.00
CA HIS A 172 24.12 -5.15 0.39
C HIS A 172 25.36 -4.31 0.74
N LEU A 173 25.25 -2.98 0.75
CA LEU A 173 26.37 -2.07 0.97
C LEU A 173 26.77 -1.89 2.45
N ALA A 174 25.77 -1.85 3.34
CA ALA A 174 25.96 -1.46 4.75
C ALA A 174 25.26 -2.37 5.76
N GLY A 175 24.69 -3.48 5.29
CA GLY A 175 23.90 -4.41 6.10
C GLY A 175 22.46 -3.97 6.29
N TRP A 176 21.58 -4.95 6.57
CA TRP A 176 20.14 -4.71 6.66
C TRP A 176 19.74 -3.73 7.78
N ARG A 177 20.50 -3.70 8.89
CA ARG A 177 20.27 -2.76 9.99
C ARG A 177 20.40 -1.30 9.56
N ALA A 178 21.33 -0.99 8.69
CA ALA A 178 21.54 0.36 8.16
C ALA A 178 20.33 0.86 7.37
N ALA A 179 19.59 0.00 6.66
CA ALA A 179 18.38 0.38 5.95
C ALA A 179 17.30 0.88 6.94
N PHE A 180 17.14 0.22 8.08
CA PHE A 180 16.20 0.66 9.11
C PHE A 180 16.67 1.93 9.85
N VAL A 181 17.97 2.12 10.07
CA VAL A 181 18.51 3.37 10.62
C VAL A 181 18.22 4.54 9.69
N ILE A 182 18.47 4.38 8.39
CA ILE A 182 18.18 5.42 7.37
C ILE A 182 16.69 5.75 7.35
N MET A 183 15.82 4.74 7.38
CA MET A 183 14.37 4.95 7.42
C MET A 183 13.92 5.63 8.72
N GLY A 184 14.53 5.28 9.85
CA GLY A 184 14.30 5.94 11.12
C GLY A 184 14.69 7.42 11.08
N ALA A 185 15.88 7.73 10.58
CA ALA A 185 16.36 9.10 10.43
C ALA A 185 15.48 9.94 9.48
N LEU A 186 15.09 9.37 8.33
CA LEU A 186 14.14 10.00 7.42
C LEU A 186 12.81 10.31 8.12
N THR A 187 12.29 9.33 8.86
CA THR A 187 11.02 9.48 9.57
C THR A 187 11.08 10.56 10.65
N VAL A 188 12.20 10.69 11.37
CA VAL A 188 12.44 11.78 12.33
C VAL A 188 12.47 13.13 11.61
N ALA A 189 13.16 13.25 10.48
CA ALA A 189 13.18 14.48 9.69
C ALA A 189 11.75 14.88 9.23
N VAL A 190 10.97 13.91 8.80
CA VAL A 190 9.54 14.11 8.44
C VAL A 190 8.72 14.53 9.67
N LEU A 191 8.89 13.88 10.81
CA LEU A 191 8.22 14.27 12.06
C LEU A 191 8.49 15.72 12.42
N LEU A 192 9.75 16.14 12.40
CA LEU A 192 10.14 17.52 12.69
C LEU A 192 9.52 18.52 11.70
N SER A 193 9.50 18.16 10.41
CA SER A 193 8.86 19.00 9.39
C SER A 193 7.35 19.11 9.60
N LEU A 194 6.67 18.04 10.00
CA LEU A 194 5.23 18.07 10.32
C LEU A 194 4.94 18.93 11.55
N ILE A 195 5.76 18.83 12.61
CA ILE A 195 5.62 19.66 13.81
C ILE A 195 5.72 21.15 13.47
N VAL A 196 6.62 21.55 12.58
CA VAL A 196 6.86 22.95 12.23
C VAL A 196 5.82 23.47 11.21
N LEU A 197 5.50 22.67 10.20
CA LEU A 197 4.78 23.13 9.00
C LEU A 197 3.27 22.90 9.04
N LEU A 198 2.78 21.86 9.74
CA LEU A 198 1.35 21.58 9.78
C LEU A 198 0.59 22.60 10.63
N PRO A 199 -0.53 23.16 10.11
CA PRO A 199 -1.46 23.93 10.94
C PRO A 199 -2.23 23.02 11.89
N PRO A 200 -2.92 23.59 12.90
CA PRO A 200 -3.95 22.86 13.63
C PRO A 200 -5.00 22.32 12.65
N LEU A 201 -5.33 21.05 12.78
CA LEU A 201 -6.25 20.33 11.90
C LEU A 201 -7.35 19.69 12.75
N PRO A 202 -8.35 20.47 13.22
CA PRO A 202 -9.43 19.94 14.06
C PRO A 202 -10.13 18.77 13.38
N ALA A 203 -10.62 17.84 14.20
CA ALA A 203 -11.27 16.62 13.73
C ALA A 203 -12.53 16.93 12.92
N GLU A 204 -12.71 16.23 11.81
CA GLU A 204 -13.98 16.14 11.08
C GLU A 204 -14.82 14.98 11.67
N GLN A 205 -16.12 14.94 11.31
CA GLN A 205 -17.02 13.92 11.86
C GLN A 205 -16.52 12.51 11.54
N ALA A 206 -16.43 11.65 12.54
CA ALA A 206 -15.97 10.28 12.38
C ALA A 206 -17.02 9.43 11.64
N THR A 207 -16.56 8.62 10.68
CA THR A 207 -17.41 7.63 9.99
C THR A 207 -17.94 6.60 11.00
N ARG A 208 -19.25 6.32 10.98
CA ARG A 208 -19.89 5.38 11.91
C ARG A 208 -19.68 3.93 11.42
N LEU A 209 -19.29 3.02 12.32
CA LEU A 209 -19.14 1.58 12.02
C LEU A 209 -20.36 0.95 11.35
N ARG A 210 -21.58 1.42 11.66
CA ARG A 210 -22.81 0.94 11.06
C ARG A 210 -22.86 1.13 9.53
N VAL A 211 -22.19 2.15 9.00
CA VAL A 211 -22.11 2.39 7.56
C VAL A 211 -21.23 1.33 6.91
N LEU A 212 -20.10 0.97 7.53
CA LEU A 212 -19.20 -0.08 7.03
C LEU A 212 -19.91 -1.44 6.90
N THR A 213 -20.64 -1.85 7.94
CA THR A 213 -21.38 -3.12 7.91
C THR A 213 -22.52 -3.12 6.90
N GLY A 214 -23.13 -1.95 6.65
CA GLY A 214 -24.16 -1.78 5.61
C GLY A 214 -23.62 -2.04 4.20
N LEU A 215 -22.39 -1.56 3.90
CA LEU A 215 -21.76 -1.75 2.61
C LEU A 215 -21.48 -3.23 2.26
N LEU A 216 -21.25 -4.09 3.25
CA LEU A 216 -21.05 -5.52 3.03
C LEU A 216 -22.27 -6.24 2.44
N ARG A 217 -23.47 -5.61 2.44
CA ARG A 217 -24.66 -6.15 1.80
C ARG A 217 -24.74 -5.82 0.32
N ASP A 218 -23.98 -4.82 -0.15
CA ASP A 218 -23.94 -4.45 -1.56
C ASP A 218 -23.19 -5.50 -2.38
N ARG A 219 -23.77 -5.90 -3.52
CA ARG A 219 -23.18 -6.93 -4.41
C ARG A 219 -21.91 -6.44 -5.09
N GLY A 220 -21.83 -5.18 -5.49
CA GLY A 220 -20.67 -4.58 -6.11
C GLY A 220 -19.50 -4.51 -5.15
N VAL A 221 -19.75 -4.10 -3.90
CA VAL A 221 -18.74 -4.08 -2.83
C VAL A 221 -18.20 -5.48 -2.54
N ARG A 222 -19.10 -6.49 -2.42
CA ARG A 222 -18.67 -7.89 -2.21
C ARG A 222 -17.82 -8.42 -3.38
N ALA A 223 -18.22 -8.13 -4.61
CA ALA A 223 -17.43 -8.50 -5.78
C ALA A 223 -16.05 -7.84 -5.75
N GLY A 224 -15.98 -6.53 -5.44
CA GLY A 224 -14.73 -5.81 -5.26
C GLY A 224 -13.84 -6.42 -4.16
N LEU A 225 -14.43 -6.82 -3.03
CA LEU A 225 -13.70 -7.50 -1.95
C LEU A 225 -13.09 -8.83 -2.42
N VAL A 226 -13.87 -9.66 -3.14
CA VAL A 226 -13.39 -10.96 -3.64
C VAL A 226 -12.27 -10.76 -4.66
N LEU A 227 -12.44 -9.86 -5.62
CA LEU A 227 -11.42 -9.59 -6.64
C LEU A 227 -10.13 -9.03 -6.03
N THR A 228 -10.27 -8.07 -5.11
CA THR A 228 -9.12 -7.51 -4.39
C THR A 228 -8.45 -8.57 -3.52
N PHE A 229 -9.22 -9.39 -2.80
CA PHE A 229 -8.68 -10.51 -2.03
C PHE A 229 -7.84 -11.45 -2.90
N LEU A 230 -8.39 -11.92 -4.02
CA LEU A 230 -7.69 -12.87 -4.87
C LEU A 230 -6.41 -12.28 -5.48
N VAL A 231 -6.46 -11.05 -6.02
CA VAL A 231 -5.29 -10.45 -6.66
C VAL A 231 -4.20 -10.06 -5.65
N VAL A 232 -4.58 -9.57 -4.48
CA VAL A 232 -3.62 -9.17 -3.43
C VAL A 232 -3.01 -10.41 -2.79
N LEU A 233 -3.81 -11.47 -2.59
CA LEU A 233 -3.34 -12.76 -2.09
C LEU A 233 -2.31 -13.37 -3.06
N ALA A 234 -2.64 -13.43 -4.35
CA ALA A 234 -1.75 -13.93 -5.39
C ALA A 234 -0.44 -13.14 -5.42
N HIS A 235 -0.55 -11.80 -5.39
CA HIS A 235 0.61 -10.93 -5.50
C HIS A 235 1.50 -10.99 -4.24
N PHE A 236 0.98 -10.71 -3.06
CA PHE A 236 1.80 -10.68 -1.85
C PHE A 236 2.20 -12.07 -1.34
N GLY A 237 1.44 -13.10 -1.68
CA GLY A 237 1.87 -14.47 -1.47
C GLY A 237 3.16 -14.80 -2.22
N THR A 238 3.35 -14.27 -3.42
CA THR A 238 4.53 -14.49 -4.26
C THR A 238 5.60 -13.41 -4.08
N TYR A 239 5.22 -12.15 -4.12
CA TYR A 239 6.17 -11.03 -4.11
C TYR A 239 6.96 -10.92 -2.79
N THR A 240 6.37 -11.31 -1.67
CA THR A 240 7.08 -11.39 -0.38
C THR A 240 8.32 -12.30 -0.49
N TYR A 241 8.26 -13.33 -1.31
CA TYR A 241 9.32 -14.34 -1.49
C TYR A 241 10.06 -14.20 -2.84
N VAL A 242 9.94 -13.04 -3.50
CA VAL A 242 10.64 -12.79 -4.78
C VAL A 242 12.15 -12.78 -4.62
N THR A 243 12.66 -12.24 -3.51
CA THR A 243 14.11 -12.22 -3.23
C THR A 243 14.68 -13.61 -3.04
N PRO A 244 14.12 -14.50 -2.19
CA PRO A 244 14.51 -15.91 -2.13
C PRO A 244 14.46 -16.62 -3.50
N PHE A 245 13.41 -16.39 -4.28
CA PHE A 245 13.29 -16.96 -5.62
C PHE A 245 14.45 -16.54 -6.53
N LEU A 246 14.73 -15.23 -6.60
CA LEU A 246 15.80 -14.70 -7.44
C LEU A 246 17.19 -15.17 -6.99
N GLN A 247 17.41 -15.38 -5.70
CA GLN A 247 18.67 -15.90 -5.18
C GLN A 247 18.82 -17.41 -5.44
N GLN A 248 17.83 -18.20 -5.09
CA GLN A 248 17.92 -19.66 -5.07
C GLN A 248 17.63 -20.29 -6.43
N VAL A 249 16.72 -19.73 -7.24
CA VAL A 249 16.29 -20.31 -8.51
C VAL A 249 16.97 -19.63 -9.70
N THR A 250 17.03 -18.28 -9.71
CA THR A 250 17.69 -17.53 -10.79
C THR A 250 19.21 -17.47 -10.60
N GLY A 251 19.72 -17.67 -9.37
CA GLY A 251 21.14 -17.50 -9.04
C GLY A 251 21.63 -16.06 -9.14
N ALA A 252 20.72 -15.08 -8.97
CA ALA A 252 21.02 -13.67 -9.13
C ALA A 252 21.81 -13.11 -7.94
N SER A 253 22.85 -12.30 -8.22
CA SER A 253 23.57 -11.57 -7.19
C SER A 253 22.73 -10.45 -6.59
N PRO A 254 23.03 -9.94 -5.36
CA PRO A 254 22.27 -8.87 -4.73
C PRO A 254 22.14 -7.60 -5.60
N ALA A 255 23.18 -7.25 -6.35
CA ALA A 255 23.17 -6.11 -7.28
C ALA A 255 22.18 -6.32 -8.45
N VAL A 256 22.14 -7.55 -9.00
CA VAL A 256 21.20 -7.94 -10.07
C VAL A 256 19.78 -7.92 -9.52
N ILE A 257 19.54 -8.45 -8.32
CA ILE A 257 18.22 -8.44 -7.66
C ILE A 257 17.76 -6.99 -7.48
N THR A 258 18.60 -6.10 -6.97
CA THR A 258 18.28 -4.68 -6.83
C THR A 258 17.82 -4.07 -8.17
N THR A 259 18.57 -4.36 -9.25
CA THR A 259 18.22 -3.87 -10.59
C THR A 259 16.89 -4.44 -11.07
N PHE A 260 16.64 -5.74 -10.88
CA PHE A 260 15.42 -6.40 -11.30
C PHE A 260 14.20 -5.84 -10.58
N LEU A 261 14.30 -5.63 -9.27
CA LEU A 261 13.21 -5.07 -8.47
C LEU A 261 12.97 -3.59 -8.79
N LEU A 262 14.02 -2.83 -9.14
CA LEU A 262 13.85 -1.47 -9.63
C LEU A 262 13.11 -1.43 -10.97
N VAL A 263 13.49 -2.28 -11.92
CA VAL A 263 12.83 -2.40 -13.23
C VAL A 263 11.36 -2.85 -13.06
N TYR A 264 11.11 -3.82 -12.19
CA TYR A 264 9.75 -4.22 -11.78
C TYR A 264 8.94 -3.03 -11.29
N GLY A 265 9.50 -2.22 -10.39
CA GLY A 265 8.84 -1.05 -9.84
C GLY A 265 8.55 0.02 -10.90
N VAL A 266 9.51 0.32 -11.78
CA VAL A 266 9.33 1.26 -12.91
C VAL A 266 8.23 0.76 -13.86
N ALA A 267 8.22 -0.53 -14.17
CA ALA A 267 7.14 -1.15 -14.95
C ALA A 267 5.79 -0.98 -14.25
N GLY A 268 5.74 -1.07 -12.92
CA GLY A 268 4.55 -0.82 -12.11
C GLY A 268 4.00 0.60 -12.25
N ILE A 269 4.89 1.62 -12.31
CA ILE A 269 4.46 3.00 -12.61
C ILE A 269 3.77 3.07 -13.98
N ALA A 270 4.38 2.48 -15.01
CA ALA A 270 3.79 2.45 -16.34
C ALA A 270 2.43 1.75 -16.34
N GLY A 271 2.31 0.60 -15.65
CA GLY A 271 1.06 -0.13 -15.47
C GLY A 271 -0.04 0.68 -14.78
N ASN A 272 0.33 1.47 -13.77
CA ASN A 272 -0.58 2.36 -13.07
C ASN A 272 -1.18 3.44 -14.01
N PHE A 273 -0.36 4.07 -14.84
CA PHE A 273 -0.83 5.05 -15.83
C PHE A 273 -1.73 4.41 -16.90
N VAL A 274 -1.36 3.24 -17.43
CA VAL A 274 -2.16 2.49 -18.39
C VAL A 274 -3.53 2.15 -17.78
N ALA A 275 -3.54 1.67 -16.53
CA ALA A 275 -4.78 1.38 -15.83
C ALA A 275 -5.64 2.63 -15.60
N GLY A 276 -5.04 3.77 -15.23
CA GLY A 276 -5.76 5.03 -15.10
C GLY A 276 -6.51 5.43 -16.37
N ALA A 277 -5.90 5.20 -17.54
CA ALA A 277 -6.51 5.50 -18.85
C ALA A 277 -7.56 4.46 -19.27
N THR A 278 -7.37 3.19 -18.94
CA THR A 278 -8.24 2.07 -19.40
C THR A 278 -9.37 1.76 -18.44
N ALA A 279 -9.16 1.87 -17.13
CA ALA A 279 -10.16 1.58 -16.11
C ALA A 279 -11.39 2.47 -16.19
N THR A 280 -11.25 3.71 -16.65
CA THR A 280 -12.39 4.62 -16.88
C THR A 280 -13.33 4.14 -17.99
N ARG A 281 -12.82 3.36 -18.95
CA ARG A 281 -13.56 2.85 -20.11
C ARG A 281 -14.06 1.42 -19.90
N ALA A 282 -13.22 0.56 -19.32
CA ALA A 282 -13.46 -0.88 -19.22
C ALA A 282 -12.82 -1.48 -17.97
N LEU A 283 -13.25 -1.03 -16.78
CA LEU A 283 -12.65 -1.39 -15.50
C LEU A 283 -12.51 -2.91 -15.29
N GLY A 284 -13.57 -3.71 -15.57
CA GLY A 284 -13.51 -5.16 -15.38
C GLY A 284 -12.58 -5.86 -16.37
N ALA A 285 -12.53 -5.42 -17.62
CA ALA A 285 -11.58 -5.96 -18.57
C ALA A 285 -10.13 -5.61 -18.18
N THR A 286 -9.89 -4.35 -17.76
CA THR A 286 -8.57 -3.92 -17.27
C THR A 286 -8.13 -4.77 -16.07
N PHE A 287 -9.05 -5.02 -15.12
CA PHE A 287 -8.76 -5.81 -13.94
C PHE A 287 -8.54 -7.30 -14.26
N ALA A 288 -9.32 -7.87 -15.18
CA ALA A 288 -9.14 -9.25 -15.66
C ALA A 288 -7.81 -9.44 -16.40
N VAL A 289 -7.43 -8.49 -17.28
CA VAL A 289 -6.13 -8.51 -17.97
C VAL A 289 -4.98 -8.40 -16.98
N SER A 290 -5.08 -7.53 -15.98
CA SER A 290 -4.08 -7.41 -14.92
C SER A 290 -3.89 -8.75 -14.20
N GLY A 291 -4.97 -9.40 -13.74
CA GLY A 291 -4.90 -10.73 -13.12
C GLY A 291 -4.30 -11.79 -14.04
N GLY A 292 -4.68 -11.80 -15.32
CA GLY A 292 -4.15 -12.72 -16.33
C GLY A 292 -2.65 -12.55 -16.58
N LEU A 293 -2.15 -11.31 -16.63
CA LEU A 293 -0.72 -11.03 -16.79
C LEU A 293 0.08 -11.39 -15.52
N ILE A 294 -0.48 -11.18 -14.32
CA ILE A 294 0.13 -11.66 -13.09
C ILE A 294 0.24 -13.18 -13.11
N ALA A 295 -0.86 -13.87 -13.47
CA ALA A 295 -0.87 -15.32 -13.60
C ALA A 295 0.18 -15.82 -14.61
N PHE A 296 0.22 -15.22 -15.79
CA PHE A 296 1.20 -15.55 -16.84
C PHE A 296 2.63 -15.41 -16.32
N ALA A 297 2.95 -14.28 -15.71
CA ALA A 297 4.30 -14.02 -15.21
C ALA A 297 4.70 -15.02 -14.10
N THR A 298 3.84 -15.18 -13.08
CA THR A 298 4.17 -16.00 -11.92
C THR A 298 4.17 -17.51 -12.20
N LEU A 299 3.30 -18.00 -13.12
CA LEU A 299 3.32 -19.40 -13.54
C LEU A 299 4.55 -19.75 -14.40
N LEU A 300 5.07 -18.80 -15.18
CA LEU A 300 6.25 -19.04 -16.01
C LEU A 300 7.57 -18.80 -15.28
N LEU A 301 7.59 -18.06 -14.17
CA LEU A 301 8.81 -17.84 -13.38
C LEU A 301 9.54 -19.14 -13.00
N PRO A 302 8.90 -20.21 -12.51
CA PRO A 302 9.61 -21.46 -12.19
C PRO A 302 10.36 -22.09 -13.36
N VAL A 303 9.93 -21.82 -14.59
CA VAL A 303 10.49 -22.42 -15.82
C VAL A 303 11.47 -21.47 -16.50
N LEU A 304 11.04 -20.24 -16.82
CA LEU A 304 11.83 -19.25 -17.56
C LEU A 304 12.70 -18.38 -16.64
N GLY A 305 12.30 -18.24 -15.37
CA GLY A 305 13.03 -17.44 -14.37
C GLY A 305 14.31 -18.07 -13.87
N THR A 306 14.69 -19.26 -14.32
CA THR A 306 16.00 -19.87 -14.11
C THR A 306 17.12 -19.08 -14.83
N SER A 307 16.78 -18.30 -15.84
CA SER A 307 17.72 -17.38 -16.52
C SER A 307 17.46 -15.93 -16.11
N HIS A 308 18.53 -15.13 -16.05
CA HIS A 308 18.43 -13.69 -15.74
C HIS A 308 17.49 -12.95 -16.70
N LEU A 309 17.58 -13.23 -18.01
CA LEU A 309 16.74 -12.57 -19.01
C LEU A 309 15.25 -12.97 -18.86
N GLY A 310 14.99 -14.25 -18.63
CA GLY A 310 13.63 -14.74 -18.41
C GLY A 310 13.01 -14.16 -17.12
N ALA A 311 13.77 -14.14 -16.03
CA ALA A 311 13.34 -13.54 -14.78
C ALA A 311 13.02 -12.04 -14.96
N LEU A 312 13.92 -11.27 -15.60
CA LEU A 312 13.72 -9.84 -15.85
C LEU A 312 12.49 -9.58 -16.72
N ALA A 313 12.32 -10.31 -17.82
CA ALA A 313 11.17 -10.15 -18.72
C ALA A 313 9.84 -10.43 -18.01
N LEU A 314 9.79 -11.48 -17.20
CA LEU A 314 8.58 -11.83 -16.43
C LEU A 314 8.32 -10.84 -15.29
N LEU A 315 9.36 -10.30 -14.66
CA LEU A 315 9.21 -9.24 -13.65
C LEU A 315 8.69 -7.94 -14.27
N VAL A 316 9.08 -7.58 -15.49
CA VAL A 316 8.51 -6.43 -16.22
C VAL A 316 7.01 -6.64 -16.46
N VAL A 317 6.61 -7.80 -16.96
CA VAL A 317 5.19 -8.13 -17.19
C VAL A 317 4.42 -8.09 -15.87
N TRP A 318 4.98 -8.67 -14.81
CA TRP A 318 4.35 -8.69 -13.49
C TRP A 318 4.23 -7.27 -12.89
N GLY A 319 5.27 -6.45 -12.99
CA GLY A 319 5.26 -5.07 -12.54
C GLY A 319 4.19 -4.24 -13.24
N LEU A 320 4.14 -4.29 -14.60
CA LEU A 320 3.09 -3.65 -15.39
C LEU A 320 1.69 -4.06 -14.93
N ALA A 321 1.49 -5.36 -14.73
CA ALA A 321 0.20 -5.91 -14.33
C ALA A 321 -0.21 -5.48 -12.91
N TYR A 322 0.72 -5.57 -11.94
CA TYR A 322 0.41 -5.21 -10.55
C TYR A 322 0.20 -3.71 -10.37
N GLY A 323 0.91 -2.86 -11.14
CA GLY A 323 0.68 -1.41 -11.11
C GLY A 323 -0.77 -1.00 -11.39
N ALA A 324 -1.53 -1.83 -12.12
CA ALA A 324 -2.94 -1.60 -12.37
C ALA A 324 -3.86 -1.94 -11.18
N VAL A 325 -3.42 -2.83 -10.28
CA VAL A 325 -4.28 -3.39 -9.21
C VAL A 325 -4.84 -2.34 -8.25
N PRO A 326 -4.04 -1.42 -7.65
CA PRO A 326 -4.56 -0.41 -6.75
C PRO A 326 -5.58 0.52 -7.44
N VAL A 327 -5.32 0.91 -8.69
CA VAL A 327 -6.21 1.78 -9.47
C VAL A 327 -7.54 1.08 -9.72
N CYS A 328 -7.50 -0.15 -10.21
CA CYS A 328 -8.71 -0.93 -10.50
C CYS A 328 -9.53 -1.18 -9.23
N SER A 329 -8.87 -1.59 -8.13
CA SER A 329 -9.54 -1.85 -6.85
C SER A 329 -10.19 -0.59 -6.28
N GLN A 330 -9.47 0.52 -6.17
CA GLN A 330 -10.01 1.78 -5.64
C GLN A 330 -11.15 2.31 -6.51
N THR A 331 -11.01 2.27 -7.85
CA THR A 331 -12.07 2.68 -8.78
C THR A 331 -13.31 1.81 -8.61
N TRP A 332 -13.13 0.49 -8.40
CA TRP A 332 -14.24 -0.44 -8.17
C TRP A 332 -15.03 -0.09 -6.92
N PHE A 333 -14.34 0.13 -5.79
CA PHE A 333 -15.01 0.49 -4.53
C PHE A 333 -15.71 1.85 -4.61
N ALA A 334 -15.05 2.86 -5.22
CA ALA A 334 -15.63 4.18 -5.42
C ALA A 334 -16.91 4.13 -6.29
N ALA A 335 -16.90 3.32 -7.36
CA ALA A 335 -18.05 3.14 -8.23
C ALA A 335 -19.19 2.32 -7.58
N SER A 336 -18.85 1.38 -6.68
CA SER A 336 -19.84 0.53 -6.00
C SER A 336 -20.56 1.24 -4.85
N ALA A 337 -19.92 2.23 -4.20
CA ALA A 337 -20.49 2.94 -3.06
C ALA A 337 -20.30 4.47 -3.15
N PRO A 338 -20.83 5.15 -4.19
CA PRO A 338 -20.60 6.59 -4.41
C PRO A 338 -21.16 7.47 -3.30
N HIS A 339 -22.19 6.99 -2.59
CA HIS A 339 -22.84 7.67 -1.47
C HIS A 339 -22.12 7.49 -0.13
N ALA A 340 -21.10 6.63 -0.05
CA ALA A 340 -20.34 6.32 1.16
C ALA A 340 -18.85 6.11 0.86
N ALA A 341 -18.26 7.00 0.06
CA ALA A 341 -16.90 6.87 -0.48
C ALA A 341 -15.82 6.70 0.63
N GLU A 342 -15.94 7.43 1.74
CA GLU A 342 -15.01 7.31 2.88
C GLU A 342 -15.09 5.91 3.51
N ALA A 343 -16.31 5.41 3.76
CA ALA A 343 -16.52 4.07 4.31
C ALA A 343 -16.03 2.97 3.34
N ALA A 344 -16.21 3.17 2.03
CA ALA A 344 -15.70 2.26 1.00
C ALA A 344 -14.16 2.22 0.99
N THR A 345 -13.51 3.37 1.17
CA THR A 345 -12.04 3.47 1.26
C THR A 345 -11.51 2.77 2.52
N ILE A 346 -12.16 2.94 3.67
CA ILE A 346 -11.78 2.24 4.91
C ILE A 346 -11.91 0.72 4.74
N LEU A 347 -13.02 0.26 4.16
CA LEU A 347 -13.26 -1.16 3.91
C LEU A 347 -12.24 -1.75 2.92
N PHE A 348 -11.95 -1.02 1.83
CA PHE A 348 -10.90 -1.38 0.90
C PHE A 348 -9.55 -1.52 1.61
N THR A 349 -9.12 -0.49 2.35
CA THR A 349 -7.81 -0.48 3.04
C THR A 349 -7.70 -1.63 4.03
N SER A 350 -8.72 -1.84 4.88
CA SER A 350 -8.69 -2.92 5.86
C SER A 350 -8.63 -4.30 5.20
N SER A 351 -9.42 -4.52 4.12
CA SER A 351 -9.41 -5.79 3.40
C SER A 351 -8.09 -6.01 2.65
N PHE A 352 -7.53 -4.96 2.07
CA PHE A 352 -6.26 -5.00 1.35
C PHE A 352 -5.11 -5.40 2.30
N GLN A 353 -5.03 -4.75 3.46
CA GLN A 353 -4.01 -5.04 4.47
C GLN A 353 -4.15 -6.44 5.10
N ALA A 354 -5.40 -6.86 5.41
CA ALA A 354 -5.66 -8.21 5.87
C ALA A 354 -5.21 -9.26 4.83
N THR A 355 -5.40 -8.95 3.56
CA THR A 355 -5.02 -9.86 2.47
C THR A 355 -3.51 -9.89 2.22
N ILE A 356 -2.79 -8.76 2.38
CA ILE A 356 -1.31 -8.74 2.40
C ILE A 356 -0.81 -9.73 3.46
N ALA A 357 -1.36 -9.63 4.68
CA ALA A 357 -0.98 -10.50 5.78
C ALA A 357 -1.26 -11.98 5.48
N ALA A 358 -2.46 -12.29 4.96
CA ALA A 358 -2.82 -13.66 4.59
C ALA A 358 -1.91 -14.20 3.48
N GLY A 359 -1.61 -13.38 2.47
CA GLY A 359 -0.72 -13.76 1.36
C GLY A 359 0.69 -14.06 1.85
N ALA A 360 1.29 -13.15 2.62
CA ALA A 360 2.62 -13.35 3.17
C ALA A 360 2.70 -14.60 4.07
N LEU A 361 1.70 -14.81 4.92
CA LEU A 361 1.64 -15.98 5.81
C LEU A 361 1.50 -17.29 5.02
N LEU A 362 0.53 -17.38 4.12
CA LEU A 362 0.31 -18.58 3.32
C LEU A 362 1.47 -18.87 2.37
N GLY A 363 2.04 -17.83 1.75
CA GLY A 363 3.25 -17.96 0.95
C GLY A 363 4.43 -18.48 1.77
N GLY A 364 4.56 -18.05 3.04
CA GLY A 364 5.57 -18.53 3.97
C GLY A 364 5.45 -20.01 4.29
N VAL A 365 4.24 -20.47 4.56
CA VAL A 365 3.99 -21.90 4.76
C VAL A 365 4.38 -22.72 3.52
N VAL A 366 4.07 -22.22 2.33
CA VAL A 366 4.39 -22.93 1.08
C VAL A 366 5.89 -22.91 0.78
N VAL A 367 6.58 -21.78 1.01
CA VAL A 367 8.03 -21.71 0.75
C VAL A 367 8.81 -22.65 1.67
N ASP A 368 8.44 -22.73 2.94
CA ASP A 368 9.09 -23.61 3.91
C ASP A 368 8.76 -25.09 3.68
N ALA A 369 7.50 -25.40 3.28
CA ALA A 369 7.07 -26.77 3.05
C ALA A 369 7.52 -27.34 1.70
N ALA A 370 7.78 -26.49 0.71
CA ALA A 370 8.08 -26.93 -0.65
C ALA A 370 9.27 -26.17 -1.28
N SER A 371 9.04 -24.98 -1.83
CA SER A 371 10.09 -24.19 -2.48
C SER A 371 9.60 -22.78 -2.88
N PRO A 372 10.51 -21.82 -3.17
CA PRO A 372 10.14 -20.55 -3.80
C PRO A 372 9.40 -20.70 -5.12
N SER A 373 9.74 -21.71 -5.93
CA SER A 373 9.05 -22.01 -7.19
C SER A 373 7.59 -22.45 -6.98
N ALA A 374 7.32 -23.22 -5.94
CA ALA A 374 5.96 -23.64 -5.59
C ALA A 374 5.09 -22.45 -5.19
N VAL A 375 5.66 -21.48 -4.47
CA VAL A 375 4.99 -20.23 -4.12
C VAL A 375 4.58 -19.46 -5.38
N MET A 376 5.48 -19.34 -6.37
CA MET A 376 5.18 -18.67 -7.64
C MET A 376 4.06 -19.37 -8.39
N ALA A 377 4.09 -20.69 -8.48
CA ALA A 377 3.06 -21.48 -9.17
C ALA A 377 1.69 -21.37 -8.48
N LEU A 378 1.64 -21.46 -7.15
CA LEU A 378 0.39 -21.34 -6.39
C LEU A 378 -0.22 -19.94 -6.52
N GLY A 379 0.58 -18.91 -6.38
CA GLY A 379 0.12 -17.53 -6.56
C GLY A 379 -0.39 -17.28 -7.97
N GLY A 380 0.27 -17.86 -8.98
CA GLY A 380 -0.19 -17.85 -10.36
C GLY A 380 -1.55 -18.52 -10.55
N ALA A 381 -1.79 -19.67 -9.91
CA ALA A 381 -3.09 -20.34 -9.93
C ALA A 381 -4.20 -19.47 -9.30
N VAL A 382 -3.91 -18.80 -8.17
CA VAL A 382 -4.85 -17.85 -7.55
C VAL A 382 -5.11 -16.65 -8.47
N ALA A 383 -4.10 -16.15 -9.19
CA ALA A 383 -4.25 -15.06 -10.15
C ALA A 383 -5.08 -15.46 -11.37
N VAL A 384 -5.00 -16.72 -11.84
CA VAL A 384 -5.92 -17.26 -12.86
C VAL A 384 -7.36 -17.21 -12.37
N LEU A 385 -7.62 -17.70 -11.15
CA LEU A 385 -8.96 -17.65 -10.55
C LEU A 385 -9.48 -16.21 -10.48
N MET A 386 -8.63 -15.27 -10.05
CA MET A 386 -8.97 -13.85 -10.04
C MET A 386 -9.34 -13.32 -11.43
N ALA A 387 -8.53 -13.62 -12.46
CA ALA A 387 -8.80 -13.17 -13.82
C ALA A 387 -10.12 -13.72 -14.36
N LEU A 388 -10.42 -14.98 -14.09
CA LEU A 388 -11.70 -15.61 -14.46
C LEU A 388 -12.89 -14.96 -13.74
N CYS A 389 -12.77 -14.69 -12.43
CA CYS A 389 -13.81 -13.99 -11.67
C CYS A 389 -14.05 -12.57 -12.18
N ALA A 390 -12.97 -11.82 -12.47
CA ALA A 390 -13.07 -10.47 -13.01
C ALA A 390 -13.70 -10.46 -14.41
N TRP A 391 -13.33 -11.41 -15.27
CA TRP A 391 -13.92 -11.56 -16.60
C TRP A 391 -15.41 -11.94 -16.57
N ALA A 392 -15.78 -12.86 -15.67
CA ALA A 392 -17.19 -13.22 -15.45
C ALA A 392 -18.02 -12.04 -14.96
N ALA A 393 -17.45 -11.22 -14.06
CA ALA A 393 -18.10 -10.00 -13.58
C ALA A 393 -18.22 -8.90 -14.64
N ALA A 394 -17.35 -8.90 -15.65
CA ALA A 394 -17.34 -7.92 -16.74
C ALA A 394 -18.38 -8.21 -17.86
N ARG A 395 -18.96 -9.43 -17.91
CA ARG A 395 -19.92 -9.84 -18.96
C ARG A 395 -21.26 -9.09 -18.81
N PRO A 396 -21.90 -8.67 -19.93
CA PRO A 396 -23.18 -7.96 -19.91
C PRO A 396 -24.34 -8.74 -19.29
N ASP A 397 -24.28 -10.08 -19.36
CA ASP A 397 -25.31 -11.02 -18.87
C ASP A 397 -25.10 -11.43 -17.41
N GLY A 398 -23.98 -11.06 -16.80
CA GLY A 398 -23.70 -11.31 -15.40
C GLY A 398 -24.67 -10.51 -14.53
N ARG A 399 -25.44 -11.18 -13.64
CA ARG A 399 -26.41 -10.59 -12.70
C ARG A 399 -25.80 -9.57 -11.69
N ALA A 400 -24.49 -9.33 -11.76
CA ALA A 400 -23.81 -8.19 -11.15
C ALA A 400 -23.97 -7.00 -12.11
N ARG A 401 -24.99 -6.17 -11.90
CA ARG A 401 -25.15 -4.91 -12.62
C ARG A 401 -23.91 -4.07 -12.32
N TRP A 402 -23.05 -3.93 -13.33
CA TRP A 402 -21.97 -2.94 -13.40
C TRP A 402 -22.55 -1.57 -13.02
N PRO A 403 -21.90 -0.78 -12.15
CA PRO A 403 -22.31 0.59 -11.95
C PRO A 403 -22.34 1.29 -13.33
N ARG A 404 -23.53 1.73 -13.76
CA ARG A 404 -23.71 2.43 -15.02
C ARG A 404 -22.86 3.70 -14.98
N ARG A 405 -22.28 4.05 -16.13
CA ARG A 405 -21.49 5.26 -16.34
C ARG A 405 -22.06 6.42 -15.55
N VAL A 406 -21.23 7.05 -14.72
CA VAL A 406 -21.49 8.39 -14.23
C VAL A 406 -21.45 9.26 -15.50
N SER A 407 -22.62 9.67 -15.98
CA SER A 407 -22.72 10.70 -17.01
C SER A 407 -22.16 11.98 -16.41
N THR A 408 -21.06 12.45 -16.97
CA THR A 408 -20.47 13.79 -16.71
C THR A 408 -21.49 14.88 -16.95
#